data_4c9615c2b3d64d4f7e48c5ec8e035b1a
#
_entry.id   4c9615c2b3d64d4f7e48c5ec8e035b1a
#
_cell.length_a   1.000
_cell.length_b   1.000
_cell.length_c   1.000
_cell.angle_alpha   90.00
_cell.angle_beta   90.00
_cell.angle_gamma   90.00
#
_symmetry.space_group_name_H-M   'P 1'
#
loop_
_entity.id
_entity.type
_entity.pdbx_description
1 polymer ?
#
loop_
_entity_poly.entity_id
_entity_poly.type
_entity_poly.pdbx_seq_one_letter_code
_entity_poly.pdbx_strand_id
1 'polypeptide(L)'
;MTSEYKKGIFFALGAYVLWGILPIYWELIDHIGAFEILAFRIIFSMIFMILLLVVGRKQREAFLRDVNQLFIHPVQLVAIIVAGYVITINWGTFIWAVTNGHVLQSSLGYYINPLVSIVLALIFLKERFNKFEWLAIIFALIGVLYMTIKIGEFPFVSIMLALSFGVYGLLKKIVHIDAISSIAIECIVTAPAGIIYVIYLWQQHHMTFGFNMSSFWLVFSGAVTAIPLILFSAGAKVYQYHLQVLFSM
;
A
#
# COMPACT_ATOMS: atom_id res chain seq x y z
N MET A 1 -14.66 -24.86 9.24
CA MET A 1 -14.36 -23.48 8.77
C MET A 1 -15.68 -22.74 8.61
N THR A 2 -15.89 -21.68 9.36
CA THR A 2 -17.10 -20.86 9.31
C THR A 2 -17.22 -20.14 7.95
N SER A 3 -18.45 -19.83 7.52
CA SER A 3 -18.71 -19.09 6.27
C SER A 3 -17.93 -17.77 6.19
N GLU A 4 -17.79 -17.08 7.32
CA GLU A 4 -17.03 -15.82 7.43
C GLU A 4 -15.53 -16.01 7.14
N TYR A 5 -14.92 -17.09 7.66
CA TYR A 5 -13.51 -17.39 7.40
C TYR A 5 -13.22 -17.63 5.91
N LYS A 6 -14.11 -18.36 5.22
CA LYS A 6 -14.01 -18.58 3.76
C LYS A 6 -14.09 -17.26 3.00
N LYS A 7 -14.98 -16.34 3.40
CA LYS A 7 -15.07 -14.99 2.81
C LYS A 7 -13.78 -14.20 2.99
N GLY A 8 -13.19 -14.23 4.20
CA GLY A 8 -11.92 -13.56 4.49
C GLY A 8 -10.78 -14.05 3.61
N ILE A 9 -10.65 -15.37 3.43
CA ILE A 9 -9.67 -15.97 2.51
C ILE A 9 -9.93 -15.51 1.06
N PHE A 10 -11.19 -15.54 0.62
CA PHE A 10 -11.55 -15.13 -0.74
C PHE A 10 -11.18 -13.66 -1.00
N PHE A 11 -11.45 -12.77 -0.05
CA PHE A 11 -11.07 -11.36 -0.16
C PHE A 11 -9.55 -11.17 -0.20
N ALA A 12 -8.81 -11.86 0.66
CA ALA A 12 -7.35 -11.82 0.66
C ALA A 12 -6.76 -12.34 -0.66
N LEU A 13 -7.22 -13.50 -1.13
CA LEU A 13 -6.80 -14.06 -2.42
C LEU A 13 -7.13 -13.11 -3.57
N GLY A 14 -8.33 -12.52 -3.59
CA GLY A 14 -8.73 -11.53 -4.59
C GLY A 14 -7.79 -10.31 -4.61
N ALA A 15 -7.41 -9.82 -3.44
CA ALA A 15 -6.44 -8.72 -3.32
C ALA A 15 -5.07 -9.08 -3.93
N TYR A 16 -4.54 -10.26 -3.58
CA TYR A 16 -3.25 -10.73 -4.11
C TYR A 16 -3.27 -10.97 -5.61
N VAL A 17 -4.35 -11.54 -6.15
CA VAL A 17 -4.52 -11.72 -7.61
C VAL A 17 -4.53 -10.36 -8.31
N LEU A 18 -5.27 -9.39 -7.79
CA LEU A 18 -5.31 -8.03 -8.36
C LEU A 18 -3.93 -7.38 -8.29
N TRP A 19 -3.21 -7.49 -7.17
CA TRP A 19 -1.84 -6.97 -7.06
C TRP A 19 -0.86 -7.66 -8.02
N GLY A 20 -1.06 -8.96 -8.30
CA GLY A 20 -0.25 -9.69 -9.28
C GLY A 20 -0.48 -9.22 -10.73
N ILE A 21 -1.65 -8.66 -11.03
CA ILE A 21 -1.99 -8.11 -12.35
C ILE A 21 -1.52 -6.64 -12.50
N LEU A 22 -1.28 -5.92 -11.40
CA LEU A 22 -0.90 -4.51 -11.43
C LEU A 22 0.30 -4.18 -12.33
N PRO A 23 1.38 -4.97 -12.41
CA PRO A 23 2.48 -4.67 -13.32
C PRO A 23 2.03 -4.55 -14.79
N ILE A 24 1.13 -5.44 -15.24
CA ILE A 24 0.58 -5.40 -16.60
C ILE A 24 -0.23 -4.10 -16.82
N TYR A 25 -0.97 -3.67 -15.79
CA TYR A 25 -1.71 -2.41 -15.85
C TYR A 25 -0.77 -1.20 -15.99
N TRP A 26 0.34 -1.15 -15.24
CA TRP A 26 1.29 -0.05 -15.33
C TRP A 26 2.06 -0.04 -16.64
N GLU A 27 2.27 -1.20 -17.28
CA GLU A 27 2.88 -1.32 -18.60
C GLU A 27 2.04 -0.66 -19.70
N LEU A 28 0.69 -0.63 -19.56
CA LEU A 28 -0.20 0.05 -20.51
C LEU A 28 0.00 1.57 -20.57
N ILE A 29 0.64 2.16 -19.56
CA ILE A 29 0.88 3.59 -19.42
C ILE A 29 2.36 3.92 -19.14
N ASP A 30 3.27 3.04 -19.51
CA ASP A 30 4.72 3.18 -19.28
C ASP A 30 5.34 4.39 -20.01
N HIS A 31 4.70 4.84 -21.09
CA HIS A 31 5.07 6.05 -21.84
C HIS A 31 4.77 7.36 -21.08
N ILE A 32 4.02 7.29 -19.96
CA ILE A 32 3.75 8.43 -19.09
C ILE A 32 4.81 8.48 -17.98
N GLY A 33 5.26 9.69 -17.63
CA GLY A 33 6.21 9.85 -16.53
C GLY A 33 5.73 9.26 -15.21
N ALA A 34 6.57 8.49 -14.51
CA ALA A 34 6.21 7.78 -13.29
C ALA A 34 5.58 8.67 -12.20
N PHE A 35 6.07 9.91 -12.06
CA PHE A 35 5.51 10.87 -11.11
C PHE A 35 4.17 11.45 -11.54
N GLU A 36 3.92 11.57 -12.86
CA GLU A 36 2.61 11.93 -13.39
C GLU A 36 1.59 10.83 -13.09
N ILE A 37 1.94 9.57 -13.36
CA ILE A 37 1.12 8.40 -13.00
C ILE A 37 0.81 8.42 -11.51
N LEU A 38 1.82 8.62 -10.65
CA LEU A 38 1.65 8.65 -9.20
C LEU A 38 0.69 9.77 -8.76
N ALA A 39 0.84 10.98 -9.31
CA ALA A 39 0.00 12.12 -8.98
C ALA A 39 -1.47 11.87 -9.33
N PHE A 40 -1.75 11.42 -10.55
CA PHE A 40 -3.11 11.07 -10.96
C PHE A 40 -3.68 9.89 -10.18
N ARG A 41 -2.87 8.87 -9.89
CA ARG A 41 -3.24 7.73 -9.05
C ARG A 41 -3.74 8.19 -7.67
N ILE A 42 -3.01 9.10 -7.00
CA ILE A 42 -3.39 9.63 -5.68
C ILE A 42 -4.70 10.42 -5.79
N ILE A 43 -4.82 11.31 -6.78
CA ILE A 43 -6.01 12.14 -6.98
C ILE A 43 -7.24 11.27 -7.25
N PHE A 44 -7.14 10.32 -8.18
CA PHE A 44 -8.28 9.45 -8.50
C PHE A 44 -8.57 8.42 -7.41
N SER A 45 -7.57 7.99 -6.61
CA SER A 45 -7.83 7.20 -5.39
C SER A 45 -8.59 8.02 -4.36
N MET A 46 -8.25 9.29 -4.14
CA MET A 46 -9.00 10.18 -3.25
C MET A 46 -10.43 10.34 -3.75
N ILE A 47 -10.65 10.62 -5.04
CA ILE A 47 -11.99 10.76 -5.62
C ILE A 47 -12.78 9.47 -5.42
N PHE A 48 -12.20 8.30 -5.71
CA PHE A 48 -12.83 7.01 -5.54
C PHE A 48 -13.23 6.77 -4.07
N MET A 49 -12.33 7.06 -3.11
CA MET A 49 -12.63 6.92 -1.69
C MET A 49 -13.73 7.88 -1.22
N ILE A 50 -13.74 9.12 -1.69
CA ILE A 50 -14.80 10.10 -1.40
C ILE A 50 -16.14 9.58 -1.94
N LEU A 51 -16.20 9.10 -3.18
CA LEU A 51 -17.41 8.53 -3.74
C LEU A 51 -17.92 7.34 -2.92
N LEU A 52 -17.02 6.46 -2.49
CA LEU A 52 -17.36 5.33 -1.62
C LEU A 52 -17.95 5.78 -0.28
N LEU A 53 -17.40 6.84 0.33
CA LEU A 53 -17.92 7.41 1.57
C LEU A 53 -19.26 8.14 1.38
N VAL A 54 -19.48 8.77 0.22
CA VAL A 54 -20.76 9.43 -0.11
C VAL A 54 -21.87 8.40 -0.29
N VAL A 55 -21.60 7.33 -1.04
CA VAL A 55 -22.60 6.27 -1.31
C VAL A 55 -22.81 5.36 -0.08
N GLY A 56 -21.73 5.05 0.63
CA GLY A 56 -21.75 4.11 1.76
C GLY A 56 -22.05 4.80 3.11
N ARG A 57 -23.30 4.79 3.56
CA ARG A 57 -23.68 5.41 4.85
C ARG A 57 -22.86 4.89 6.03
N LYS A 58 -22.70 3.57 6.15
CA LYS A 58 -21.92 2.95 7.24
C LYS A 58 -20.45 3.37 7.21
N GLN A 59 -19.85 3.42 6.04
CA GLN A 59 -18.47 3.83 5.83
C GLN A 59 -18.28 5.30 6.19
N ARG A 60 -19.24 6.16 5.81
CA ARG A 60 -19.23 7.58 6.17
C ARG A 60 -19.35 7.80 7.68
N GLU A 61 -20.27 7.12 8.36
CA GLU A 61 -20.42 7.22 9.82
C GLU A 61 -19.15 6.76 10.55
N ALA A 62 -18.51 5.66 10.08
CA ALA A 62 -17.24 5.18 10.60
C ALA A 62 -16.13 6.22 10.37
N PHE A 63 -16.02 6.76 9.17
CA PHE A 63 -15.02 7.77 8.81
C PHE A 63 -15.11 9.03 9.70
N LEU A 64 -16.32 9.57 9.89
CA LEU A 64 -16.52 10.76 10.73
C LEU A 64 -16.13 10.51 12.19
N ARG A 65 -16.49 9.34 12.73
CA ARG A 65 -16.07 8.93 14.07
C ARG A 65 -14.57 8.80 14.18
N ASP A 66 -13.93 8.14 13.20
CA ASP A 66 -12.51 7.87 13.18
C ASP A 66 -11.68 9.17 13.04
N VAL A 67 -12.15 10.12 12.22
CA VAL A 67 -11.55 11.46 12.11
C VAL A 67 -11.60 12.19 13.46
N ASN A 68 -12.74 12.20 14.13
CA ASN A 68 -12.85 12.81 15.45
C ASN A 68 -11.92 12.14 16.47
N GLN A 69 -11.80 10.81 16.43
CA GLN A 69 -10.87 10.07 17.29
C GLN A 69 -9.40 10.48 17.05
N LEU A 70 -9.01 10.67 15.79
CA LEU A 70 -7.64 11.09 15.46
C LEU A 70 -7.31 12.47 15.98
N PHE A 71 -8.25 13.42 15.96
CA PHE A 71 -8.02 14.76 16.54
C PHE A 71 -7.85 14.71 18.06
N ILE A 72 -8.45 13.75 18.75
CA ILE A 72 -8.26 13.54 20.20
C ILE A 72 -6.90 12.86 20.47
N HIS A 73 -6.37 12.06 19.54
CA HIS A 73 -5.12 11.31 19.69
C HIS A 73 -4.04 11.81 18.71
N PRO A 74 -3.29 12.88 19.02
CA PRO A 74 -2.37 13.52 18.08
C PRO A 74 -1.26 12.59 17.56
N VAL A 75 -0.83 11.62 18.36
CA VAL A 75 0.17 10.62 17.93
C VAL A 75 -0.37 9.76 16.79
N GLN A 76 -1.63 9.34 16.86
CA GLN A 76 -2.26 8.58 15.78
C GLN A 76 -2.51 9.45 14.53
N LEU A 77 -2.84 10.74 14.72
CA LEU A 77 -2.99 11.69 13.63
C LEU A 77 -1.67 11.89 12.88
N VAL A 78 -0.57 12.11 13.60
CA VAL A 78 0.74 12.22 12.96
C VAL A 78 1.15 10.92 12.30
N ALA A 79 0.91 9.77 12.94
CA ALA A 79 1.23 8.46 12.39
C ALA A 79 0.50 8.20 11.06
N ILE A 80 -0.80 8.53 10.94
CA ILE A 80 -1.55 8.31 9.69
C ILE A 80 -1.10 9.26 8.58
N ILE A 81 -0.77 10.52 8.90
CA ILE A 81 -0.24 11.49 7.94
C ILE A 81 1.10 10.99 7.39
N VAL A 82 2.02 10.61 8.27
CA VAL A 82 3.33 10.08 7.87
C VAL A 82 3.17 8.78 7.08
N ALA A 83 2.26 7.89 7.50
CA ALA A 83 1.96 6.65 6.78
C ALA A 83 1.51 6.92 5.34
N GLY A 84 0.66 7.92 5.11
CA GLY A 84 0.21 8.32 3.77
C GLY A 84 1.37 8.74 2.87
N TYR A 85 2.30 9.55 3.35
CA TYR A 85 3.48 9.95 2.58
C TYR A 85 4.46 8.79 2.37
N VAL A 86 4.69 7.95 3.37
CA VAL A 86 5.58 6.79 3.28
C VAL A 86 5.07 5.78 2.24
N ILE A 87 3.76 5.48 2.24
CA ILE A 87 3.19 4.59 1.22
C ILE A 87 3.18 5.22 -0.17
N THR A 88 3.04 6.53 -0.27
CA THR A 88 3.15 7.27 -1.54
C THR A 88 4.57 7.17 -2.12
N ILE A 89 5.61 7.31 -1.30
CA ILE A 89 7.00 7.09 -1.71
C ILE A 89 7.19 5.65 -2.19
N ASN A 90 6.66 4.67 -1.46
CA ASN A 90 6.69 3.26 -1.86
C ASN A 90 6.07 3.06 -3.25
N TRP A 91 4.88 3.59 -3.47
CA TRP A 91 4.19 3.48 -4.76
C TRP A 91 4.94 4.19 -5.89
N GLY A 92 5.47 5.38 -5.63
CA GLY A 92 6.29 6.11 -6.60
C GLY A 92 7.54 5.33 -7.00
N THR A 93 8.24 4.75 -6.01
CA THR A 93 9.41 3.90 -6.25
C THR A 93 9.04 2.66 -7.07
N PHE A 94 7.90 2.03 -6.78
CA PHE A 94 7.42 0.87 -7.54
C PHE A 94 7.09 1.21 -8.99
N ILE A 95 6.30 2.28 -9.22
CA ILE A 95 5.93 2.72 -10.57
C ILE A 95 7.20 3.07 -11.34
N TRP A 96 8.09 3.86 -10.74
CA TRP A 96 9.36 4.22 -11.35
C TRP A 96 10.19 2.99 -11.71
N ALA A 97 10.26 2.00 -10.84
CA ALA A 97 11.02 0.78 -11.11
C ALA A 97 10.44 -0.02 -12.28
N VAL A 98 9.12 -0.15 -12.36
CA VAL A 98 8.45 -0.87 -13.46
C VAL A 98 8.63 -0.12 -14.79
N THR A 99 8.39 1.19 -14.81
CA THR A 99 8.47 1.99 -16.05
C THR A 99 9.91 2.22 -16.55
N ASN A 100 10.93 1.99 -15.69
CA ASN A 100 12.34 2.12 -16.07
C ASN A 100 13.06 0.76 -16.18
N GLY A 101 12.34 -0.35 -16.28
CA GLY A 101 12.91 -1.68 -16.53
C GLY A 101 13.52 -2.38 -15.31
N HIS A 102 13.39 -1.81 -14.08
CA HIS A 102 13.89 -2.40 -12.83
C HIS A 102 12.89 -3.38 -12.17
N VAL A 103 12.11 -4.12 -12.98
CA VAL A 103 11.06 -5.05 -12.50
C VAL A 103 11.64 -6.13 -11.58
N LEU A 104 12.85 -6.66 -11.88
CA LEU A 104 13.49 -7.66 -11.02
C LEU A 104 13.84 -7.10 -9.64
N GLN A 105 14.32 -5.86 -9.55
CA GLN A 105 14.60 -5.21 -8.27
C GLN A 105 13.30 -4.93 -7.50
N SER A 106 12.22 -4.53 -8.17
CA SER A 106 10.92 -4.35 -7.51
C SER A 106 10.38 -5.66 -6.94
N SER A 107 10.50 -6.76 -7.69
CA SER A 107 10.12 -8.10 -7.23
C SER A 107 10.95 -8.55 -6.03
N LEU A 108 12.26 -8.34 -6.06
CA LEU A 108 13.14 -8.64 -4.93
C LEU A 108 12.75 -7.86 -3.67
N GLY A 109 12.27 -6.63 -3.82
CA GLY A 109 11.75 -5.82 -2.71
C GLY A 109 10.61 -6.52 -1.95
N TYR A 110 9.72 -7.21 -2.64
CA TYR A 110 8.64 -7.99 -2.01
C TYR A 110 9.17 -9.20 -1.23
N TYR A 111 10.28 -9.81 -1.66
CA TYR A 111 10.92 -10.90 -0.90
C TYR A 111 11.72 -10.38 0.30
N ILE A 112 12.29 -9.17 0.22
CA ILE A 112 12.97 -8.52 1.34
C ILE A 112 11.98 -7.99 2.38
N ASN A 113 10.78 -7.58 1.97
CA ASN A 113 9.78 -6.94 2.83
C ASN A 113 9.43 -7.75 4.10
N PRO A 114 9.17 -9.07 4.08
CA PRO A 114 8.96 -9.85 5.30
C PRO A 114 10.16 -9.79 6.25
N LEU A 115 11.39 -9.84 5.73
CA LEU A 115 12.61 -9.76 6.55
C LEU A 115 12.73 -8.39 7.24
N VAL A 116 12.50 -7.30 6.51
CA VAL A 116 12.49 -5.95 7.08
C VAL A 116 11.39 -5.83 8.12
N SER A 117 10.19 -6.33 7.86
CA SER A 117 9.06 -6.30 8.79
C SER A 117 9.37 -7.04 10.08
N ILE A 118 10.06 -8.19 10.01
CA ILE A 118 10.52 -8.95 11.17
C ILE A 118 11.56 -8.16 11.97
N VAL A 119 12.56 -7.58 11.30
CA VAL A 119 13.59 -6.76 11.97
C VAL A 119 12.95 -5.58 12.69
N LEU A 120 12.02 -4.90 12.05
CA LEU A 120 11.27 -3.79 12.65
C LEU A 120 10.40 -4.25 13.84
N ALA A 121 9.77 -5.42 13.74
CA ALA A 121 8.99 -6.01 14.83
C ALA A 121 9.88 -6.37 16.02
N LEU A 122 11.06 -6.93 15.80
CA LEU A 122 12.05 -7.20 16.85
C LEU A 122 12.49 -5.93 17.59
N ILE A 123 12.83 -4.87 16.84
CA ILE A 123 13.38 -3.63 17.40
C ILE A 123 12.30 -2.82 18.11
N PHE A 124 11.18 -2.56 17.44
CA PHE A 124 10.16 -1.62 17.92
C PHE A 124 9.05 -2.27 18.74
N LEU A 125 8.66 -3.50 18.40
CA LEU A 125 7.57 -4.21 19.07
C LEU A 125 8.10 -5.18 20.13
N LYS A 126 9.42 -5.41 20.17
CA LYS A 126 10.08 -6.36 21.09
C LYS A 126 9.48 -7.77 21.01
N GLU A 127 9.00 -8.15 19.82
CA GLU A 127 8.46 -9.49 19.56
C GLU A 127 9.57 -10.53 19.72
N ARG A 128 9.22 -11.72 20.23
CA ARG A 128 10.15 -12.83 20.39
C ARG A 128 9.77 -13.94 19.41
N PHE A 129 10.75 -14.42 18.69
CA PHE A 129 10.57 -15.48 17.71
C PHE A 129 11.04 -16.82 18.27
N ASN A 130 10.32 -17.89 17.93
CA ASN A 130 10.70 -19.25 18.27
C ASN A 130 11.79 -19.77 17.32
N LYS A 131 12.36 -20.97 17.61
CA LYS A 131 13.46 -21.54 16.83
C LYS A 131 13.09 -21.84 15.37
N PHE A 132 11.85 -22.20 15.10
CA PHE A 132 11.39 -22.50 13.74
C PHE A 132 11.20 -21.21 12.93
N GLU A 133 10.73 -20.14 13.55
CA GLU A 133 10.63 -18.82 12.94
C GLU A 133 12.03 -18.28 12.60
N TRP A 134 13.02 -18.41 13.50
CA TRP A 134 14.41 -18.07 13.20
C TRP A 134 14.97 -18.87 12.03
N LEU A 135 14.68 -20.17 11.96
CA LEU A 135 15.11 -20.99 10.83
C LEU A 135 14.51 -20.51 9.51
N ALA A 136 13.22 -20.17 9.50
CA ALA A 136 12.55 -19.62 8.33
C ALA A 136 13.16 -18.27 7.90
N ILE A 137 13.50 -17.39 8.85
CA ILE A 137 14.16 -16.11 8.60
C ILE A 137 15.53 -16.32 7.94
N ILE A 138 16.32 -17.28 8.43
CA ILE A 138 17.65 -17.61 7.87
C ILE A 138 17.50 -18.10 6.43
N PHE A 139 16.56 -19.00 6.14
CA PHE A 139 16.33 -19.46 4.76
C PHE A 139 15.88 -18.33 3.83
N ALA A 140 14.99 -17.45 4.30
CA ALA A 140 14.57 -16.28 3.53
C ALA A 140 15.74 -15.34 3.25
N LEU A 141 16.61 -15.10 4.23
CA LEU A 141 17.81 -14.27 4.08
C LEU A 141 18.79 -14.87 3.05
N ILE A 142 19.04 -16.18 3.10
CA ILE A 142 19.87 -16.87 2.12
C ILE A 142 19.29 -16.70 0.72
N GLY A 143 17.97 -16.88 0.55
CA GLY A 143 17.31 -16.68 -0.75
C GLY A 143 17.44 -15.27 -1.29
N VAL A 144 17.27 -14.26 -0.45
CA VAL A 144 17.44 -12.84 -0.81
C VAL A 144 18.89 -12.55 -1.20
N LEU A 145 19.87 -13.01 -0.42
CA LEU A 145 21.29 -12.83 -0.72
C LEU A 145 21.67 -13.49 -2.04
N TYR A 146 21.19 -14.71 -2.29
CA TYR A 146 21.43 -15.41 -3.55
C TYR A 146 20.87 -14.61 -4.75
N MET A 147 19.62 -14.13 -4.65
CA MET A 147 19.01 -13.31 -5.71
C MET A 147 19.77 -11.99 -5.93
N THR A 148 20.17 -11.31 -4.85
CA THR A 148 20.95 -10.07 -4.91
C THR A 148 22.28 -10.28 -5.65
N ILE A 149 22.99 -11.35 -5.33
CA ILE A 149 24.26 -11.70 -6.01
C ILE A 149 24.01 -12.01 -7.50
N LYS A 150 22.93 -12.70 -7.83
CA LYS A 150 22.57 -13.02 -9.21
C LYS A 150 22.18 -11.79 -10.05
N ILE A 151 21.56 -10.79 -9.46
CA ILE A 151 21.23 -9.51 -10.14
C ILE A 151 22.54 -8.74 -10.45
N GLY A 152 23.57 -8.88 -9.63
CA GLY A 152 24.89 -8.27 -9.85
C GLY A 152 24.94 -6.75 -9.60
N GLU A 153 23.86 -6.15 -9.13
CA GLU A 153 23.75 -4.73 -8.82
C GLU A 153 23.28 -4.54 -7.38
N PHE A 154 23.63 -3.40 -6.78
CA PHE A 154 23.14 -3.05 -5.45
C PHE A 154 21.60 -2.84 -5.50
N PRO A 155 20.81 -3.58 -4.71
CA PRO A 155 19.35 -3.59 -4.84
C PRO A 155 18.71 -2.39 -4.13
N PHE A 156 19.06 -1.16 -4.52
CA PHE A 156 18.58 0.07 -3.89
C PHE A 156 17.06 0.18 -3.92
N VAL A 157 16.45 -0.10 -5.06
CA VAL A 157 14.98 -0.09 -5.23
C VAL A 157 14.32 -1.09 -4.30
N SER A 158 14.86 -2.31 -4.23
CA SER A 158 14.33 -3.38 -3.36
C SER A 158 14.35 -2.99 -1.88
N ILE A 159 15.47 -2.41 -1.43
CA ILE A 159 15.62 -1.94 -0.06
C ILE A 159 14.66 -0.79 0.23
N MET A 160 14.54 0.17 -0.67
CA MET A 160 13.63 1.31 -0.52
C MET A 160 12.17 0.86 -0.43
N LEU A 161 11.75 -0.09 -1.28
CA LEU A 161 10.41 -0.67 -1.24
C LEU A 161 10.15 -1.41 0.08
N ALA A 162 11.09 -2.25 0.51
CA ALA A 162 10.94 -3.02 1.74
C ALA A 162 10.93 -2.14 2.99
N LEU A 163 11.81 -1.15 3.09
CA LEU A 163 11.88 -0.23 4.23
C LEU A 163 10.62 0.64 4.31
N SER A 164 10.22 1.26 3.20
CA SER A 164 9.03 2.12 3.19
C SER A 164 7.76 1.34 3.54
N PHE A 165 7.59 0.13 3.02
CA PHE A 165 6.44 -0.71 3.36
C PHE A 165 6.50 -1.20 4.81
N GLY A 166 7.67 -1.59 5.32
CA GLY A 166 7.86 -1.98 6.71
C GLY A 166 7.56 -0.85 7.70
N VAL A 167 8.06 0.36 7.42
CA VAL A 167 7.74 1.57 8.23
C VAL A 167 6.25 1.89 8.16
N TYR A 168 5.64 1.82 6.97
CA TYR A 168 4.19 1.96 6.82
C TYR A 168 3.43 0.97 7.71
N GLY A 169 3.82 -0.30 7.71
CA GLY A 169 3.22 -1.33 8.55
C GLY A 169 3.32 -1.03 10.05
N LEU A 170 4.46 -0.51 10.52
CA LEU A 170 4.63 -0.07 11.92
C LEU A 170 3.70 1.11 12.26
N LEU A 171 3.64 2.13 11.40
CA LEU A 171 2.77 3.28 11.61
C LEU A 171 1.30 2.87 11.67
N LYS A 172 0.89 1.92 10.83
CA LYS A 172 -0.47 1.36 10.84
C LYS A 172 -0.82 0.62 12.13
N LYS A 173 0.15 0.02 12.83
CA LYS A 173 -0.07 -0.60 14.15
C LYS A 173 -0.38 0.43 15.25
N ILE A 174 0.07 1.69 15.11
CA ILE A 174 -0.22 2.78 16.05
C ILE A 174 -1.63 3.33 15.85
N VAL A 175 -2.16 3.25 14.63
CA VAL A 175 -3.41 3.86 14.21
C VAL A 175 -4.58 2.87 14.39
N HIS A 176 -5.50 3.15 15.30
CA HIS A 176 -6.63 2.29 15.67
C HIS A 176 -7.96 2.79 15.10
N ILE A 177 -8.05 2.85 13.76
CA ILE A 177 -9.25 3.25 13.02
C ILE A 177 -9.67 2.20 11.99
N ASP A 178 -10.84 2.39 11.38
CA ASP A 178 -11.30 1.49 10.33
C ASP A 178 -10.37 1.54 9.10
N ALA A 179 -10.19 0.40 8.43
CA ALA A 179 -9.27 0.30 7.30
C ALA A 179 -9.68 1.21 6.12
N ILE A 180 -10.98 1.32 5.83
CA ILE A 180 -11.50 2.20 4.77
C ILE A 180 -11.25 3.65 5.14
N SER A 181 -11.53 4.03 6.41
CA SER A 181 -11.24 5.37 6.94
C SER A 181 -9.74 5.70 6.80
N SER A 182 -8.87 4.75 7.14
CA SER A 182 -7.43 4.93 7.05
C SER A 182 -6.98 5.20 5.62
N ILE A 183 -7.40 4.39 4.66
CA ILE A 183 -7.06 4.57 3.24
C ILE A 183 -7.60 5.92 2.72
N ALA A 184 -8.83 6.28 3.10
CA ALA A 184 -9.41 7.56 2.70
C ALA A 184 -8.61 8.75 3.22
N ILE A 185 -8.21 8.73 4.50
CA ILE A 185 -7.42 9.80 5.12
C ILE A 185 -6.03 9.88 4.46
N GLU A 186 -5.36 8.76 4.24
CA GLU A 186 -4.07 8.71 3.55
C GLU A 186 -4.15 9.34 2.15
N CYS A 187 -5.18 9.00 1.36
CA CYS A 187 -5.40 9.60 0.05
C CYS A 187 -5.70 11.10 0.14
N ILE A 188 -6.53 11.55 1.09
CA ILE A 188 -6.87 12.97 1.28
C ILE A 188 -5.64 13.79 1.67
N VAL A 189 -4.82 13.27 2.58
CA VAL A 189 -3.62 13.96 3.08
C VAL A 189 -2.52 14.08 2.01
N THR A 190 -2.41 13.08 1.13
CA THR A 190 -1.40 13.08 0.07
C THR A 190 -1.86 13.75 -1.22
N ALA A 191 -3.17 13.89 -1.44
CA ALA A 191 -3.74 14.52 -2.63
C ALA A 191 -3.22 15.94 -2.91
N PRO A 192 -3.01 16.83 -1.93
CA PRO A 192 -2.44 18.16 -2.20
C PRO A 192 -1.10 18.11 -2.92
N ALA A 193 -0.22 17.17 -2.56
CA ALA A 193 1.07 16.99 -3.24
C ALA A 193 0.88 16.54 -4.70
N GLY A 194 -0.05 15.61 -4.95
CA GLY A 194 -0.41 15.20 -6.30
C GLY A 194 -1.00 16.34 -7.13
N ILE A 195 -1.91 17.12 -6.55
CA ILE A 195 -2.53 18.27 -7.22
C ILE A 195 -1.48 19.33 -7.57
N ILE A 196 -0.59 19.68 -6.64
CA ILE A 196 0.49 20.64 -6.88
C ILE A 196 1.38 20.16 -8.04
N TYR A 197 1.71 18.87 -8.07
CA TYR A 197 2.53 18.31 -9.15
C TYR A 197 1.81 18.35 -10.51
N VAL A 198 0.52 18.05 -10.56
CA VAL A 198 -0.29 18.13 -11.80
C VAL A 198 -0.38 19.57 -12.28
N ILE A 199 -0.58 20.56 -11.39
CA ILE A 199 -0.59 21.98 -11.73
C ILE A 199 0.79 22.39 -12.30
N TYR A 200 1.87 21.94 -11.69
CA TYR A 200 3.23 22.16 -12.20
C TYR A 200 3.39 21.62 -13.63
N LEU A 201 3.01 20.37 -13.89
CA LEU A 201 3.08 19.78 -15.24
C LEU A 201 2.24 20.53 -16.26
N TRP A 202 1.05 20.98 -15.85
CA TRP A 202 0.17 21.77 -16.71
C TRP A 202 0.80 23.10 -17.12
N GLN A 203 1.42 23.81 -16.17
CA GLN A 203 2.13 25.07 -16.44
C GLN A 203 3.34 24.90 -17.36
N GLN A 204 4.03 23.74 -17.27
CA GLN A 204 5.16 23.40 -18.13
C GLN A 204 4.76 22.86 -19.51
N HIS A 205 3.47 22.71 -19.79
CA HIS A 205 2.95 22.05 -21.00
C HIS A 205 3.46 20.61 -21.20
N HIS A 206 3.82 19.92 -20.11
CA HIS A 206 4.33 18.54 -20.13
C HIS A 206 3.28 17.51 -19.69
N MET A 207 2.05 17.94 -19.44
CA MET A 207 0.98 17.06 -18.98
C MET A 207 0.48 16.17 -20.13
N THR A 208 0.46 14.85 -19.91
CA THR A 208 -0.04 13.87 -20.88
C THR A 208 -1.56 13.72 -20.83
N PHE A 209 -2.18 14.16 -19.73
CA PHE A 209 -3.62 14.02 -19.50
C PHE A 209 -4.44 14.88 -20.48
N GLY A 210 -5.36 14.23 -21.21
CA GLY A 210 -6.21 14.86 -22.22
C GLY A 210 -7.26 13.88 -22.75
N PHE A 211 -7.83 14.14 -23.92
CA PHE A 211 -8.78 13.25 -24.61
C PHE A 211 -8.04 12.10 -25.31
N ASN A 212 -7.48 11.16 -24.54
CA ASN A 212 -6.74 10.02 -25.06
C ASN A 212 -6.94 8.76 -24.19
N MET A 213 -6.56 7.60 -24.71
CA MET A 213 -6.70 6.32 -24.02
C MET A 213 -5.86 6.26 -22.73
N SER A 214 -4.72 6.93 -22.70
CA SER A 214 -3.84 7.01 -21.52
C SER A 214 -4.54 7.69 -20.35
N SER A 215 -5.29 8.76 -20.59
CA SER A 215 -6.09 9.44 -19.56
C SER A 215 -7.20 8.56 -19.00
N PHE A 216 -7.82 7.73 -19.84
CA PHE A 216 -8.78 6.73 -19.37
C PHE A 216 -8.13 5.78 -18.35
N TRP A 217 -6.95 5.24 -18.65
CA TRP A 217 -6.22 4.40 -17.71
C TRP A 217 -5.80 5.17 -16.45
N LEU A 218 -5.37 6.42 -16.57
CA LEU A 218 -5.03 7.25 -15.40
C LEU A 218 -6.23 7.44 -14.46
N VAL A 219 -7.44 7.67 -15.00
CA VAL A 219 -8.66 7.76 -14.17
C VAL A 219 -8.94 6.46 -13.43
N PHE A 220 -8.81 5.31 -14.11
CA PHE A 220 -9.03 4.01 -13.49
C PHE A 220 -7.96 3.62 -12.47
N SER A 221 -6.78 4.25 -12.49
CA SER A 221 -5.69 3.98 -11.55
C SER A 221 -6.11 4.11 -10.07
N GLY A 222 -7.03 5.00 -9.78
CA GLY A 222 -7.60 5.16 -8.44
C GLY A 222 -8.35 3.93 -7.94
N ALA A 223 -9.27 3.41 -8.76
CA ALA A 223 -10.05 2.22 -8.44
C ALA A 223 -9.14 0.97 -8.36
N VAL A 224 -8.24 0.82 -9.33
CA VAL A 224 -7.26 -0.28 -9.41
C VAL A 224 -6.35 -0.32 -8.18
N THR A 225 -6.08 0.83 -7.56
CA THR A 225 -5.32 0.93 -6.31
C THR A 225 -6.18 0.65 -5.09
N ALA A 226 -7.35 1.27 -5.00
CA ALA A 226 -8.17 1.23 -3.78
C ALA A 226 -8.87 -0.13 -3.59
N ILE A 227 -9.34 -0.77 -4.66
CA ILE A 227 -10.07 -2.05 -4.57
C ILE A 227 -9.25 -3.16 -3.91
N PRO A 228 -8.01 -3.47 -4.34
CA PRO A 228 -7.19 -4.49 -3.67
C PRO A 228 -6.92 -4.17 -2.20
N LEU A 229 -6.68 -2.89 -1.86
CA LEU A 229 -6.47 -2.48 -0.47
C LEU A 229 -7.71 -2.70 0.39
N ILE A 230 -8.91 -2.41 -0.13
CA ILE A 230 -10.18 -2.65 0.56
C ILE A 230 -10.39 -4.15 0.76
N LEU A 231 -10.18 -4.96 -0.27
CA LEU A 231 -10.32 -6.42 -0.21
C LEU A 231 -9.33 -7.02 0.81
N PHE A 232 -8.08 -6.59 0.77
CA PHE A 232 -7.06 -7.04 1.72
C PHE A 232 -7.44 -6.68 3.16
N SER A 233 -7.89 -5.44 3.39
CA SER A 233 -8.33 -4.97 4.70
C SER A 233 -9.54 -5.75 5.21
N ALA A 234 -10.50 -6.06 4.35
CA ALA A 234 -11.65 -6.89 4.69
C ALA A 234 -11.22 -8.32 5.05
N GLY A 235 -10.30 -8.92 4.30
CA GLY A 235 -9.74 -10.24 4.60
C GLY A 235 -8.98 -10.29 5.92
N ALA A 236 -8.13 -9.29 6.18
CA ALA A 236 -7.33 -9.19 7.40
C ALA A 236 -8.20 -9.06 8.67
N LYS A 237 -9.30 -8.29 8.62
CA LYS A 237 -10.26 -8.17 9.74
C LYS A 237 -10.87 -9.51 10.14
N VAL A 238 -11.27 -10.31 9.16
CA VAL A 238 -11.87 -11.63 9.43
C VAL A 238 -10.86 -12.56 10.10
N TYR A 239 -9.59 -12.49 9.68
CA TYR A 239 -8.52 -13.31 10.26
C TYR A 239 -8.22 -12.90 11.71
N GLN A 240 -8.11 -11.60 12.02
CA GLN A 240 -7.89 -11.10 13.38
C GLN A 240 -9.05 -11.48 14.31
N TYR A 241 -10.29 -11.38 13.85
CA TYR A 241 -11.48 -11.79 14.65
C TYR A 241 -11.44 -13.27 15.01
N HIS A 242 -11.02 -14.14 14.09
CA HIS A 242 -10.89 -15.57 14.34
C HIS A 242 -9.78 -15.92 15.32
N LEU A 243 -8.63 -15.23 15.24
CA LEU A 243 -7.57 -15.41 16.23
C LEU A 243 -8.01 -14.98 17.62
N GLN A 244 -8.69 -13.85 17.78
CA GLN A 244 -9.21 -13.41 19.08
C GLN A 244 -10.21 -14.41 19.68
N VAL A 245 -11.10 -14.97 18.86
CA VAL A 245 -12.07 -15.99 19.32
C VAL A 245 -11.35 -17.31 19.73
N LEU A 246 -10.31 -17.73 19.01
CA LEU A 246 -9.53 -18.92 19.34
C LEU A 246 -8.71 -18.76 20.64
N PHE A 247 -8.24 -17.55 20.94
CA PHE A 247 -7.50 -17.27 22.19
C PHE A 247 -8.38 -16.90 23.37
N SER A 248 -9.69 -16.72 23.16
CA SER A 248 -10.69 -16.47 24.22
C SER A 248 -11.43 -17.74 24.69
N MET A 249 -11.20 -18.89 24.06
CA MET A 249 -11.64 -20.23 24.47
C MET A 249 -10.55 -20.98 25.23
#